data_4089d8be3974be75132b621bc5e32762
#
_entry.id   4089d8be3974be75132b621bc5e32762
#
_cell.length_a   1.000
_cell.length_b   1.000
_cell.length_c   1.000
_cell.angle_alpha   90.00
_cell.angle_beta   90.00
_cell.angle_gamma   90.00
#
_symmetry.space_group_name_H-M   'P 1'
#
loop_
_entity.id
_entity.type
_entity.pdbx_description
1 polymer ?
#
loop_
_entity_poly.entity_id
_entity_poly.type
_entity_poly.pdbx_seq_one_letter_code
_entity_poly.pdbx_strand_id
1 'polypeptide(L)'
;AAGTHGILQMQSHQSSQSYDEIAEARGEPHWFQIYTAPDFNVNKRVIERVESAGCPVLVWTIDLLGGSNRELQRRTLQGDGYEGALCQNCHNHRPDYQRPMRAGLEGPQGERYPYDWDYVKRLKDATQMKLVLKGIVTAEEAELAVESGADGIFVSNHGGRAESSLWSSIDSLPEVVRAVRGRVPVFIDSGLRRGTD
;
A
#
# COMPACT_ATOMS: atom_id res chain seq x y z
N ALA A 1 -5.83 9.52 17.66
CA ALA A 1 -4.77 10.52 17.43
C ALA A 1 -4.90 11.21 16.07
N ALA A 2 -4.84 10.49 14.92
CA ALA A 2 -4.89 11.15 13.61
C ALA A 2 -6.20 11.94 13.39
N GLY A 3 -7.37 11.34 13.70
CA GLY A 3 -8.67 12.03 13.61
C GLY A 3 -8.76 13.26 14.49
N THR A 4 -8.27 13.16 15.73
CA THR A 4 -8.27 14.29 16.70
C THR A 4 -7.48 15.51 16.20
N HIS A 5 -6.48 15.28 15.34
CA HIS A 5 -5.64 16.34 14.78
C HIS A 5 -5.96 16.69 13.32
N GLY A 6 -7.02 16.13 12.73
CA GLY A 6 -7.37 16.35 11.32
C GLY A 6 -6.29 15.87 10.33
N ILE A 7 -5.48 14.89 10.72
CA ILE A 7 -4.39 14.38 9.89
C ILE A 7 -4.90 13.23 9.02
N LEU A 8 -4.55 13.26 7.72
CA LEU A 8 -4.79 12.14 6.83
C LEU A 8 -4.17 10.86 7.39
N GLN A 9 -4.95 9.80 7.43
CA GLN A 9 -4.50 8.48 7.82
C GLN A 9 -4.66 7.51 6.66
N MET A 10 -3.64 6.70 6.42
CA MET A 10 -3.67 5.58 5.51
C MET A 10 -3.40 4.30 6.30
N GLN A 11 -4.38 3.39 6.33
CA GLN A 11 -4.24 2.11 6.99
C GLN A 11 -3.57 1.10 6.08
N SER A 12 -2.58 0.39 6.59
CA SER A 12 -1.95 -0.72 5.87
C SER A 12 -2.86 -1.95 5.86
N HIS A 13 -2.88 -2.68 4.74
CA HIS A 13 -3.48 -4.02 4.63
C HIS A 13 -2.94 -5.00 5.68
N GLN A 14 -1.71 -4.78 6.14
CA GLN A 14 -1.04 -5.61 7.16
C GLN A 14 -1.36 -5.17 8.59
N SER A 15 -2.29 -4.24 8.79
CA SER A 15 -2.74 -3.82 10.13
C SER A 15 -3.24 -5.01 10.95
N SER A 16 -3.05 -4.94 12.27
CA SER A 16 -3.59 -5.90 13.23
C SER A 16 -5.04 -5.60 13.65
N GLN A 17 -5.60 -4.50 13.13
CA GLN A 17 -7.01 -4.11 13.32
C GLN A 17 -7.70 -4.06 11.96
N SER A 18 -9.01 -4.31 11.94
CA SER A 18 -9.81 -4.17 10.73
C SER A 18 -10.00 -2.70 10.33
N TYR A 19 -10.48 -2.47 9.11
CA TYR A 19 -10.78 -1.13 8.64
C TYR A 19 -11.90 -0.49 9.48
N ASP A 20 -12.96 -1.26 9.74
CA ASP A 20 -14.13 -0.80 10.50
C ASP A 20 -13.77 -0.37 11.92
N GLU A 21 -12.96 -1.17 12.64
CA GLU A 21 -12.49 -0.84 13.99
C GLU A 21 -11.69 0.47 14.02
N ILE A 22 -10.84 0.69 13.02
CA ILE A 22 -10.05 1.93 12.94
C ILE A 22 -10.91 3.12 12.53
N ALA A 23 -11.85 2.95 11.58
CA ALA A 23 -12.77 4.00 11.17
C ALA A 23 -13.68 4.44 12.32
N GLU A 24 -14.23 3.48 13.09
CA GLU A 24 -15.02 3.76 14.29
C GLU A 24 -14.20 4.51 15.35
N ALA A 25 -13.01 4.03 15.67
CA ALA A 25 -12.12 4.68 16.66
C ALA A 25 -11.64 6.07 16.21
N ARG A 26 -11.57 6.32 14.91
CA ARG A 26 -11.23 7.60 14.30
C ARG A 26 -12.43 8.55 14.27
N GLY A 27 -13.65 8.02 14.14
CA GLY A 27 -14.89 8.77 13.96
C GLY A 27 -15.19 9.17 12.51
N GLU A 28 -14.34 8.76 11.55
CA GLU A 28 -14.50 9.06 10.12
C GLU A 28 -13.74 8.05 9.25
N PRO A 29 -14.13 7.84 7.98
CA PRO A 29 -13.39 7.03 7.02
C PRO A 29 -11.98 7.57 6.78
N HIS A 30 -11.07 6.69 6.37
CA HIS A 30 -9.68 7.01 6.08
C HIS A 30 -9.21 6.24 4.83
N TRP A 31 -8.00 6.48 4.37
CA TRP A 31 -7.45 5.78 3.21
C TRP A 31 -7.01 4.36 3.55
N PHE A 32 -7.12 3.46 2.60
CA PHE A 32 -6.70 2.08 2.76
C PHE A 32 -5.62 1.70 1.73
N GLN A 33 -4.51 1.14 2.22
CA GLN A 33 -3.43 0.64 1.38
C GLN A 33 -3.58 -0.88 1.22
N ILE A 34 -3.61 -1.35 -0.02
CA ILE A 34 -3.74 -2.75 -0.38
C ILE A 34 -2.41 -3.32 -0.89
N TYR A 35 -2.09 -4.54 -0.43
CA TYR A 35 -1.19 -5.48 -1.10
C TYR A 35 -2.05 -6.53 -1.79
N THR A 36 -1.97 -6.62 -3.09
CA THR A 36 -2.80 -7.54 -3.85
C THR A 36 -2.37 -9.00 -3.65
N ALA A 37 -3.36 -9.87 -3.51
CA ALA A 37 -3.16 -11.31 -3.59
C ALA A 37 -3.11 -11.75 -5.06
N PRO A 38 -2.47 -12.89 -5.38
CA PRO A 38 -2.49 -13.42 -6.75
C PRO A 38 -3.90 -13.71 -7.28
N ASP A 39 -4.82 -14.07 -6.41
CA ASP A 39 -6.23 -14.27 -6.73
C ASP A 39 -6.98 -12.92 -6.71
N PHE A 40 -7.47 -12.49 -7.85
CA PHE A 40 -8.18 -11.22 -7.99
C PHE A 40 -9.50 -11.19 -7.21
N ASN A 41 -10.18 -12.33 -7.03
CA ASN A 41 -11.41 -12.38 -6.25
C ASN A 41 -11.17 -12.07 -4.77
N VAL A 42 -10.01 -12.44 -4.23
CA VAL A 42 -9.62 -12.03 -2.87
C VAL A 42 -9.47 -10.51 -2.80
N ASN A 43 -8.83 -9.91 -3.80
CA ASN A 43 -8.66 -8.46 -3.87
C ASN A 43 -10.01 -7.73 -3.97
N LYS A 44 -10.93 -8.21 -4.80
CA LYS A 44 -12.30 -7.67 -4.91
C LYS A 44 -13.00 -7.68 -3.55
N ARG A 45 -12.98 -8.79 -2.83
CA ARG A 45 -13.63 -8.89 -1.52
C ARG A 45 -13.02 -7.95 -0.47
N VAL A 46 -11.67 -7.74 -0.51
CA VAL A 46 -11.03 -6.73 0.33
C VAL A 46 -11.50 -5.33 -0.04
N ILE A 47 -11.54 -5.03 -1.33
CA ILE A 47 -12.00 -3.74 -1.87
C ILE A 47 -13.45 -3.48 -1.45
N GLU A 48 -14.35 -4.42 -1.70
CA GLU A 48 -15.77 -4.33 -1.33
C GLU A 48 -15.95 -4.10 0.17
N ARG A 49 -15.15 -4.76 1.02
CA ARG A 49 -15.19 -4.58 2.47
C ARG A 49 -14.86 -3.15 2.89
N VAL A 50 -13.76 -2.58 2.38
CA VAL A 50 -13.36 -1.22 2.78
C VAL A 50 -14.23 -0.14 2.12
N GLU A 51 -14.69 -0.38 0.90
CA GLU A 51 -15.61 0.51 0.20
C GLU A 51 -16.96 0.60 0.90
N SER A 52 -17.52 -0.55 1.32
CA SER A 52 -18.77 -0.61 2.11
C SER A 52 -18.67 0.10 3.44
N ALA A 53 -17.48 0.19 4.02
CA ALA A 53 -17.19 0.96 5.23
C ALA A 53 -16.88 2.45 4.95
N GLY A 54 -17.08 2.91 3.72
CA GLY A 54 -16.95 4.32 3.33
C GLY A 54 -15.54 4.77 2.99
N CYS A 55 -14.59 3.86 2.75
CA CYS A 55 -13.24 4.21 2.32
C CYS A 55 -13.27 5.08 1.06
N PRO A 56 -12.67 6.28 1.08
CA PRO A 56 -12.71 7.16 -0.09
C PRO A 56 -11.61 6.88 -1.11
N VAL A 57 -10.49 6.29 -0.67
CA VAL A 57 -9.28 6.13 -1.47
C VAL A 57 -8.62 4.79 -1.22
N LEU A 58 -8.45 4.03 -2.29
CA LEU A 58 -7.64 2.81 -2.33
C LEU A 58 -6.22 3.15 -2.78
N VAL A 59 -5.22 2.77 -2.00
CA VAL A 59 -3.81 2.95 -2.34
C VAL A 59 -3.19 1.61 -2.67
N TRP A 60 -2.85 1.37 -3.93
CA TRP A 60 -2.19 0.13 -4.33
C TRP A 60 -0.67 0.29 -4.28
N THR A 61 -0.02 -0.53 -3.47
CA THR A 61 1.45 -0.58 -3.38
C THR A 61 2.00 -1.50 -4.45
N ILE A 62 2.83 -0.94 -5.35
CA ILE A 62 3.37 -1.64 -6.52
C ILE A 62 4.88 -1.92 -6.43
N ASP A 63 5.58 -1.32 -5.50
CA ASP A 63 7.03 -1.45 -5.33
C ASP A 63 7.49 -2.74 -4.63
N LEU A 64 6.56 -3.60 -4.21
CA LEU A 64 6.83 -4.90 -3.57
C LEU A 64 6.14 -6.07 -4.28
N LEU A 65 5.84 -5.95 -5.56
CA LEU A 65 5.22 -7.02 -6.36
C LEU A 65 6.17 -8.19 -6.60
N GLY A 66 7.47 -7.94 -6.63
CA GLY A 66 8.54 -8.93 -6.63
C GLY A 66 9.16 -9.12 -5.24
N GLY A 67 9.74 -10.28 -4.99
CA GLY A 67 10.51 -10.51 -3.76
C GLY A 67 11.83 -9.75 -3.77
N SER A 68 12.26 -9.22 -2.62
CA SER A 68 13.60 -8.65 -2.49
C SER A 68 14.57 -9.64 -1.83
N ASN A 69 15.82 -9.64 -2.32
CA ASN A 69 16.85 -10.54 -1.81
C ASN A 69 17.55 -9.95 -0.58
N ARG A 70 16.85 -9.89 0.55
CA ARG A 70 17.33 -9.28 1.81
C ARG A 70 18.31 -10.23 2.53
N GLU A 71 19.52 -10.38 2.00
CA GLU A 71 20.51 -11.32 2.53
C GLU A 71 20.88 -11.06 3.99
N LEU A 72 21.10 -9.81 4.36
CA LEU A 72 21.44 -9.45 5.73
C LEU A 72 20.30 -9.82 6.69
N GLN A 73 19.06 -9.53 6.32
CA GLN A 73 17.89 -9.90 7.10
C GLN A 73 17.79 -11.43 7.25
N ARG A 74 17.98 -12.17 6.17
CA ARG A 74 17.98 -13.67 6.23
C ARG A 74 19.05 -14.19 7.17
N ARG A 75 20.27 -13.66 7.13
CA ARG A 75 21.35 -14.04 8.04
C ARG A 75 21.02 -13.73 9.49
N THR A 76 20.43 -12.56 9.74
CA THR A 76 20.00 -12.16 11.09
C THR A 76 18.87 -13.05 11.61
N LEU A 77 17.93 -13.43 10.75
CA LEU A 77 16.79 -14.29 11.10
C LEU A 77 17.20 -15.75 11.40
N GLN A 78 18.35 -16.18 10.89
CA GLN A 78 18.90 -17.53 11.15
C GLN A 78 19.68 -17.63 12.46
N GLY A 79 19.88 -16.51 13.17
CA GLY A 79 20.53 -16.51 14.48
C GLY A 79 19.53 -16.71 15.63
N ASP A 80 19.99 -17.36 16.70
CA ASP A 80 19.19 -17.81 17.86
C ASP A 80 18.47 -16.73 18.67
N GLY A 81 18.53 -15.48 18.26
CA GLY A 81 17.97 -14.34 19.04
C GLY A 81 16.75 -13.65 18.44
N TYR A 82 16.29 -14.03 17.26
CA TYR A 82 15.27 -13.25 16.56
C TYR A 82 13.85 -13.45 17.07
N GLU A 83 13.49 -14.65 17.52
CA GLU A 83 12.14 -14.93 18.04
C GLU A 83 11.81 -14.08 19.29
N GLY A 84 12.81 -13.77 20.11
CA GLY A 84 12.65 -12.88 21.26
C GLY A 84 12.48 -11.40 20.93
N ALA A 85 12.85 -10.97 19.73
CA ALA A 85 12.75 -9.58 19.29
C ALA A 85 11.41 -9.21 18.65
N LEU A 86 10.56 -10.19 18.35
CA LEU A 86 9.24 -9.95 17.76
C LEU A 86 8.29 -9.38 18.83
N CYS A 87 7.73 -8.21 18.54
CA CYS A 87 6.70 -7.62 19.40
C CYS A 87 5.45 -8.49 19.41
N GLN A 88 5.19 -9.13 20.54
CA GLN A 88 4.02 -10.01 20.73
C GLN A 88 2.78 -9.28 21.21
N ASN A 89 2.89 -8.03 21.61
CA ASN A 89 1.78 -7.25 22.15
C ASN A 89 0.84 -6.70 21.07
N CYS A 90 1.39 -6.29 19.92
CA CYS A 90 0.63 -5.67 18.82
C CYS A 90 0.47 -6.59 17.61
N HIS A 91 1.22 -7.71 17.56
CA HIS A 91 1.22 -8.62 16.42
C HIS A 91 1.04 -10.05 16.89
N ASN A 92 0.08 -10.74 16.30
CA ASN A 92 -0.10 -12.16 16.52
C ASN A 92 0.81 -12.92 15.51
N HIS A 93 1.75 -13.69 16.03
CA HIS A 93 2.72 -14.46 15.24
C HIS A 93 2.35 -15.94 15.14
N ARG A 94 1.13 -16.33 15.54
CA ARG A 94 0.68 -17.72 15.41
C ARG A 94 0.64 -18.11 13.92
N PRO A 95 1.03 -19.35 13.57
CA PRO A 95 1.04 -19.80 12.17
C PRO A 95 -0.34 -19.78 11.50
N ASP A 96 -1.41 -19.89 12.29
CA ASP A 96 -2.81 -19.90 11.86
C ASP A 96 -3.45 -18.49 11.86
N TYR A 97 -2.70 -17.46 12.27
CA TYR A 97 -3.23 -16.11 12.35
C TYR A 97 -3.42 -15.49 10.97
N GLN A 98 -4.63 -15.12 10.69
CA GLN A 98 -4.97 -14.31 9.51
C GLN A 98 -5.10 -12.83 9.88
N ARG A 99 -4.54 -11.97 9.06
CA ARG A 99 -4.73 -10.52 9.20
C ARG A 99 -6.21 -10.17 9.07
N PRO A 100 -6.76 -9.26 9.92
CA PRO A 100 -8.18 -8.95 9.94
C PRO A 100 -8.77 -8.62 8.56
N MET A 101 -8.01 -7.92 7.72
CA MET A 101 -8.46 -7.56 6.37
C MET A 101 -8.54 -8.73 5.39
N ARG A 102 -7.92 -9.88 5.72
CA ARG A 102 -7.97 -11.13 4.94
C ARG A 102 -8.80 -12.22 5.61
N ALA A 103 -9.13 -12.06 6.87
CA ALA A 103 -9.87 -13.07 7.61
C ALA A 103 -11.23 -13.36 6.96
N GLY A 104 -11.54 -14.63 6.77
CA GLY A 104 -12.79 -15.08 6.17
C GLY A 104 -12.91 -14.84 4.66
N LEU A 105 -11.82 -14.46 3.97
CA LEU A 105 -11.81 -14.25 2.52
C LEU A 105 -11.29 -15.47 1.74
N GLU A 106 -11.14 -16.59 2.40
CA GLU A 106 -10.80 -17.86 1.77
C GLU A 106 -11.95 -18.32 0.88
N GLY A 107 -11.62 -18.86 -0.26
CA GLY A 107 -12.59 -19.32 -1.22
C GLY A 107 -11.90 -20.05 -2.39
N PRO A 108 -12.68 -20.57 -3.35
CA PRO A 108 -12.11 -21.18 -4.53
C PRO A 108 -11.16 -20.20 -5.21
N GLN A 109 -10.02 -20.72 -5.69
CA GLN A 109 -9.05 -19.89 -6.39
C GLN A 109 -9.69 -19.27 -7.63
N GLY A 110 -9.57 -17.93 -7.72
CA GLY A 110 -10.03 -17.16 -8.87
C GLY A 110 -8.93 -16.97 -9.90
N GLU A 111 -9.20 -16.06 -10.81
CA GLU A 111 -8.28 -15.73 -11.89
C GLU A 111 -7.05 -14.99 -11.36
N ARG A 112 -5.90 -15.34 -11.91
CA ARG A 112 -4.62 -14.66 -11.66
C ARG A 112 -4.29 -13.79 -12.85
N TYR A 113 -3.95 -12.54 -12.58
CA TYR A 113 -3.57 -11.57 -13.60
C TYR A 113 -2.13 -11.12 -13.37
N PRO A 114 -1.36 -10.84 -14.42
CA PRO A 114 -0.08 -10.18 -14.29
C PRO A 114 -0.26 -8.81 -13.65
N TYR A 115 0.73 -8.37 -12.87
CA TYR A 115 0.76 -7.03 -12.30
C TYR A 115 1.37 -6.07 -13.32
N ASP A 116 0.57 -5.73 -14.32
CA ASP A 116 0.90 -4.79 -15.40
C ASP A 116 -0.01 -3.56 -15.35
N TRP A 117 0.08 -2.69 -16.35
CA TRP A 117 -0.74 -1.47 -16.41
C TRP A 117 -2.23 -1.76 -16.69
N ASP A 118 -2.57 -2.90 -17.28
CA ASP A 118 -3.96 -3.33 -17.40
C ASP A 118 -4.54 -3.75 -16.04
N TYR A 119 -3.70 -4.17 -15.10
CA TYR A 119 -4.15 -4.43 -13.73
C TYR A 119 -4.65 -3.16 -13.00
N VAL A 120 -4.07 -1.99 -13.32
CA VAL A 120 -4.57 -0.69 -12.83
C VAL A 120 -6.01 -0.47 -13.25
N LYS A 121 -6.31 -0.65 -14.55
CA LYS A 121 -7.66 -0.53 -15.09
C LYS A 121 -8.62 -1.51 -14.41
N ARG A 122 -8.16 -2.73 -14.21
CA ARG A 122 -8.94 -3.80 -13.55
C ARG A 122 -9.28 -3.46 -12.10
N LEU A 123 -8.36 -2.85 -11.37
CA LEU A 123 -8.63 -2.33 -10.03
C LEU A 123 -9.61 -1.15 -10.06
N LYS A 124 -9.47 -0.25 -11.03
CA LYS A 124 -10.42 0.86 -11.22
C LYS A 124 -11.83 0.37 -11.49
N ASP A 125 -11.99 -0.64 -12.33
CA ASP A 125 -13.29 -1.23 -12.66
C ASP A 125 -13.94 -1.97 -11.46
N ALA A 126 -13.12 -2.37 -10.49
CA ALA A 126 -13.58 -3.09 -9.30
C ALA A 126 -14.06 -2.19 -8.16
N THR A 127 -13.94 -0.85 -8.27
CA THR A 127 -14.29 0.08 -7.18
C THR A 127 -14.70 1.45 -7.68
N GLN A 128 -15.51 2.15 -6.88
CA GLN A 128 -15.80 3.58 -7.06
C GLN A 128 -14.83 4.48 -6.27
N MET A 129 -13.98 3.92 -5.40
CA MET A 129 -12.95 4.68 -4.69
C MET A 129 -11.97 5.31 -5.66
N LYS A 130 -11.31 6.38 -5.24
CA LYS A 130 -10.14 6.91 -5.94
C LYS A 130 -8.97 5.92 -5.81
N LEU A 131 -8.29 5.64 -6.93
CA LEU A 131 -7.13 4.74 -6.95
C LEU A 131 -5.84 5.56 -7.00
N VAL A 132 -5.01 5.39 -5.98
CA VAL A 132 -3.66 5.98 -5.91
C VAL A 132 -2.62 4.87 -6.04
N LEU A 133 -1.65 5.04 -6.93
CA LEU A 133 -0.52 4.10 -7.08
C LEU A 133 0.64 4.54 -6.20
N LYS A 134 1.11 3.66 -5.33
CA LYS A 134 2.22 3.92 -4.41
C LYS A 134 3.45 3.08 -4.78
N GLY A 135 4.60 3.77 -4.90
CA GLY A 135 5.85 3.13 -5.28
C GLY A 135 6.37 3.60 -6.65
N ILE A 136 5.87 4.72 -7.14
CA ILE A 136 6.33 5.35 -8.39
C ILE A 136 7.55 6.20 -8.08
N VAL A 137 8.64 6.03 -8.84
CA VAL A 137 9.90 6.75 -8.63
C VAL A 137 10.51 7.32 -9.92
N THR A 138 9.91 7.04 -11.10
CA THR A 138 10.38 7.55 -12.40
C THR A 138 9.30 8.34 -13.14
N ALA A 139 9.73 9.18 -14.08
CA ALA A 139 8.84 9.94 -14.96
C ALA A 139 7.98 9.03 -15.84
N GLU A 140 8.57 7.97 -16.38
CA GLU A 140 7.92 7.01 -17.28
C GLU A 140 6.80 6.26 -16.56
N GLU A 141 7.08 5.76 -15.35
CA GLU A 141 6.05 5.11 -14.53
C GLU A 141 4.91 6.06 -14.18
N ALA A 142 5.23 7.32 -13.88
CA ALA A 142 4.23 8.34 -13.56
C ALA A 142 3.31 8.65 -14.76
N GLU A 143 3.86 8.74 -15.97
CA GLU A 143 3.06 8.92 -17.18
C GLU A 143 2.14 7.72 -17.42
N LEU A 144 2.67 6.50 -17.38
CA LEU A 144 1.92 5.26 -17.56
C LEU A 144 0.83 5.07 -16.49
N ALA A 145 1.11 5.46 -15.25
CA ALA A 145 0.14 5.41 -14.16
C ALA A 145 -1.08 6.31 -14.45
N VAL A 146 -0.85 7.53 -14.87
CA VAL A 146 -1.92 8.48 -15.23
C VAL A 146 -2.69 8.00 -16.45
N GLU A 147 -2.00 7.52 -17.49
CA GLU A 147 -2.61 6.99 -18.71
C GLU A 147 -3.46 5.73 -18.44
N SER A 148 -3.06 4.94 -17.46
CA SER A 148 -3.81 3.74 -17.02
C SER A 148 -5.01 4.08 -16.13
N GLY A 149 -5.22 5.35 -15.77
CA GLY A 149 -6.40 5.81 -15.04
C GLY A 149 -6.21 5.92 -13.53
N ALA A 150 -4.98 5.99 -13.02
CA ALA A 150 -4.75 6.32 -11.62
C ALA A 150 -5.28 7.73 -11.29
N ASP A 151 -5.94 7.87 -10.15
CA ASP A 151 -6.45 9.16 -9.65
C ASP A 151 -5.41 9.93 -8.83
N GLY A 152 -4.26 9.33 -8.54
CA GLY A 152 -3.15 9.96 -7.83
C GLY A 152 -1.90 9.07 -7.81
N ILE A 153 -0.78 9.68 -7.49
CA ILE A 153 0.53 9.03 -7.43
C ILE A 153 1.16 9.28 -6.07
N PHE A 154 1.75 8.24 -5.51
CA PHE A 154 2.53 8.31 -4.30
C PHE A 154 4.00 7.99 -4.62
N VAL A 155 4.84 9.02 -4.62
CA VAL A 155 6.29 8.87 -4.80
C VAL A 155 6.85 8.22 -3.55
N SER A 156 7.39 7.02 -3.71
CA SER A 156 7.80 6.19 -2.58
C SER A 156 8.87 5.20 -3.00
N ASN A 157 9.92 5.06 -2.19
CA ASN A 157 10.89 3.97 -2.29
C ASN A 157 10.74 2.97 -1.13
N HIS A 158 9.56 2.96 -0.49
CA HIS A 158 9.23 2.07 0.63
C HIS A 158 10.18 2.21 1.83
N GLY A 159 10.67 3.42 2.10
CA GLY A 159 11.67 3.66 3.13
C GLY A 159 13.04 3.07 2.77
N GLY A 160 13.42 3.12 1.50
CA GLY A 160 14.68 2.58 0.98
C GLY A 160 14.72 1.05 0.91
N ARG A 161 13.56 0.38 0.91
CA ARG A 161 13.47 -1.09 0.94
C ARG A 161 13.07 -1.74 -0.38
N ALA A 162 12.59 -0.95 -1.32
CA ALA A 162 11.93 -1.47 -2.51
C ALA A 162 12.69 -1.23 -3.81
N GLU A 163 13.61 -0.28 -3.83
CA GLU A 163 14.37 0.02 -5.03
C GLU A 163 15.88 0.10 -4.73
N SER A 164 16.73 -0.01 -5.74
CA SER A 164 18.18 -0.16 -5.60
C SER A 164 18.99 0.97 -6.23
N SER A 165 18.36 2.03 -6.73
CA SER A 165 19.06 3.19 -7.32
C SER A 165 19.82 4.00 -6.27
N LEU A 166 19.49 3.82 -4.99
CA LEU A 166 19.97 4.61 -3.85
C LEU A 166 19.41 6.05 -3.84
N TRP A 167 18.47 6.37 -4.71
CA TRP A 167 17.79 7.65 -4.69
C TRP A 167 16.74 7.70 -3.59
N SER A 168 16.64 8.84 -2.95
CA SER A 168 15.52 9.10 -2.05
C SER A 168 14.26 9.47 -2.82
N SER A 169 13.09 9.29 -2.22
CA SER A 169 11.83 9.72 -2.85
C SER A 169 11.80 11.22 -3.13
N ILE A 170 12.49 12.04 -2.35
CA ILE A 170 12.60 13.48 -2.60
C ILE A 170 13.43 13.81 -3.85
N ASP A 171 14.43 12.98 -4.19
CA ASP A 171 15.21 13.14 -5.42
C ASP A 171 14.38 12.79 -6.66
N SER A 172 13.52 11.78 -6.57
CA SER A 172 12.59 11.36 -7.64
C SER A 172 11.40 12.31 -7.81
N LEU A 173 10.99 13.02 -6.76
CA LEU A 173 9.79 13.87 -6.78
C LEU A 173 9.75 14.90 -7.92
N PRO A 174 10.84 15.66 -8.22
CA PRO A 174 10.79 16.67 -9.27
C PRO A 174 10.51 16.13 -10.67
N GLU A 175 11.04 14.95 -11.00
CA GLU A 175 10.78 14.35 -12.31
C GLU A 175 9.36 13.80 -12.43
N VAL A 176 8.86 13.13 -11.37
CA VAL A 176 7.48 12.64 -11.30
C VAL A 176 6.48 13.79 -11.42
N VAL A 177 6.68 14.89 -10.68
CA VAL A 177 5.81 16.07 -10.74
C VAL A 177 5.78 16.68 -12.14
N ARG A 178 6.96 16.79 -12.81
CA ARG A 178 7.03 17.26 -14.19
C ARG A 178 6.29 16.35 -15.17
N ALA A 179 6.43 15.03 -15.03
CA ALA A 179 5.74 14.04 -15.87
C ALA A 179 4.22 14.07 -15.67
N VAL A 180 3.77 14.18 -14.43
CA VAL A 180 2.33 14.25 -14.09
C VAL A 180 1.66 15.51 -14.63
N ARG A 181 2.35 16.65 -14.69
CA ARG A 181 1.85 17.93 -15.23
C ARG A 181 0.54 18.41 -14.59
N GLY A 182 0.34 18.13 -13.30
CA GLY A 182 -0.87 18.50 -12.58
C GLY A 182 -2.13 17.73 -12.96
N ARG A 183 -2.04 16.66 -13.75
CA ARG A 183 -3.20 15.83 -14.16
C ARG A 183 -3.85 15.11 -12.98
N VAL A 184 -3.05 14.73 -11.99
CA VAL A 184 -3.49 14.08 -10.75
C VAL A 184 -2.65 14.61 -9.58
N PRO A 185 -3.13 14.50 -8.31
CA PRO A 185 -2.32 14.83 -7.14
C PRO A 185 -1.11 13.89 -7.00
N VAL A 186 -0.01 14.44 -6.54
CA VAL A 186 1.23 13.73 -6.23
C VAL A 186 1.49 13.82 -4.74
N PHE A 187 1.64 12.68 -4.09
CA PHE A 187 2.00 12.53 -2.69
C PHE A 187 3.42 11.98 -2.57
N ILE A 188 4.03 12.11 -1.41
CA ILE A 188 5.37 11.59 -1.14
C ILE A 188 5.46 11.00 0.27
N ASP A 189 6.24 9.93 0.43
CA ASP A 189 6.67 9.40 1.73
C ASP A 189 8.17 9.00 1.72
N SER A 190 8.57 8.19 2.67
CA SER A 190 9.93 7.68 2.84
C SER A 190 10.91 8.72 3.41
N GLY A 191 10.80 8.92 4.71
CA GLY A 191 11.76 9.69 5.49
C GLY A 191 11.34 11.11 5.81
N LEU A 192 10.33 11.66 5.17
CA LEU A 192 9.78 12.97 5.48
C LEU A 192 9.08 12.97 6.84
N ARG A 193 9.38 13.93 7.67
CA ARG A 193 8.84 14.06 9.03
C ARG A 193 8.18 15.40 9.30
N ARG A 194 8.55 16.42 8.55
CA ARG A 194 8.07 17.81 8.70
C ARG A 194 7.87 18.43 7.33
N GLY A 195 6.98 19.39 7.24
CA GLY A 195 6.76 20.14 6.00
C GLY A 195 7.97 21.00 5.56
N THR A 196 9.01 21.05 6.37
CA THR A 196 10.28 21.73 6.08
C THR A 196 11.38 20.79 5.56
N ASP A 197 11.13 19.48 5.50
CA ASP A 197 12.04 18.51 4.92
C ASP A 197 11.92 18.51 3.39
#